data_55d2612eff30387e58aa145a02ba14b1
#
_entry.id   55d2612eff30387e58aa145a02ba14b1
#
_cell.length_a   1.000
_cell.length_b   1.000
_cell.length_c   1.000
_cell.angle_alpha   90.00
_cell.angle_beta   90.00
_cell.angle_gamma   90.00
#
_symmetry.space_group_name_H-M   'P 1'
#
loop_
_entity.id
_entity.type
_entity.pdbx_description
1 polymer ?
#
loop_
_entity_poly.entity_id
_entity_poly.type
_entity_poly.pdbx_seq_one_letter_code
_entity_poly.pdbx_strand_id
1 'polypeptide(L)'
;LDLLKLLKTETKITENFQINDIKDLVSADISSVTFFHSKKYQDLVKKTRASYCITTNILKNYLPTKCKPIIVDNVLIATSLISAKFYPNSIEDEFDNSVNNIEKTDFKTTVNFGKNVLIGNNVKIGSNCLIGHNTIIEKNVQIGNNCKIGSNAIIRNSIIRDKVTILDNCVIGKKGFGFFPKLNENLRYP
;
A
#
# COMPACT_ATOMS: atom_id res chain seq x y z
N LEU A 1 9.77 14.88 -5.44
CA LEU A 1 9.15 14.30 -6.63
C LEU A 1 8.13 15.27 -7.21
N ASP A 2 8.28 15.62 -8.48
CA ASP A 2 7.30 16.48 -9.16
C ASP A 2 6.16 15.61 -9.72
N LEU A 3 5.08 15.49 -8.96
CA LEU A 3 3.91 14.71 -9.35
C LEU A 3 3.23 15.25 -10.61
N LEU A 4 3.27 16.55 -10.82
CA LEU A 4 2.65 17.19 -11.99
C LEU A 4 3.37 16.80 -13.28
N LYS A 5 4.71 16.75 -13.24
CA LYS A 5 5.50 16.27 -14.38
C LYS A 5 5.27 14.79 -14.66
N LEU A 6 5.17 13.96 -13.62
CA LEU A 6 4.88 12.53 -13.76
C LEU A 6 3.54 12.31 -14.46
N LEU A 7 2.52 13.08 -14.10
CA LEU A 7 1.17 12.96 -14.64
C LEU A 7 0.97 13.70 -15.97
N LYS A 8 1.97 14.47 -16.44
CA LYS A 8 1.87 15.30 -17.65
C LYS A 8 0.62 16.18 -17.66
N THR A 9 0.23 16.70 -16.49
CA THR A 9 -0.97 17.53 -16.33
C THR A 9 -0.66 18.99 -16.54
N GLU A 10 -1.63 19.74 -17.09
CA GLU A 10 -1.56 21.20 -17.22
C GLU A 10 -1.94 21.93 -15.92
N THR A 11 -2.30 21.21 -14.87
CA THR A 11 -2.64 21.82 -13.58
C THR A 11 -1.45 22.62 -13.05
N LYS A 12 -1.65 23.91 -12.84
CA LYS A 12 -0.63 24.81 -12.26
C LYS A 12 -0.84 24.86 -10.75
N ILE A 13 0.17 24.39 -10.01
CA ILE A 13 0.25 24.55 -8.55
C ILE A 13 1.47 25.43 -8.29
N THR A 14 1.23 26.62 -7.74
CA THR A 14 2.28 27.61 -7.47
C THR A 14 2.99 27.38 -6.14
N GLU A 15 2.39 26.59 -5.26
CA GLU A 15 2.94 26.29 -3.95
C GLU A 15 3.80 25.03 -4.01
N ASN A 16 5.01 25.10 -3.48
CA ASN A 16 5.86 23.94 -3.32
C ASN A 16 5.43 23.19 -2.06
N PHE A 17 4.54 22.20 -2.21
CA PHE A 17 4.02 21.39 -1.11
C PHE A 17 4.59 19.97 -1.19
N GLN A 18 5.10 19.48 -0.06
CA GLN A 18 5.65 18.15 0.02
C GLN A 18 4.52 17.13 0.27
N ILE A 19 4.31 16.23 -0.69
CA ILE A 19 3.43 15.08 -0.54
C ILE A 19 4.26 13.88 -0.12
N ASN A 20 3.85 13.25 0.98
CA ASN A 20 4.57 12.12 1.58
C ASN A 20 3.97 10.77 1.22
N ASP A 21 2.70 10.73 0.80
CA ASP A 21 2.01 9.47 0.53
C ASP A 21 0.81 9.66 -0.40
N ILE A 22 0.33 8.55 -0.97
CA ILE A 22 -0.97 8.45 -1.64
C ILE A 22 -1.90 7.60 -0.78
N LYS A 23 -3.10 8.10 -0.49
CA LYS A 23 -4.08 7.44 0.38
C LYS A 23 -5.49 7.53 -0.18
N ASP A 24 -6.37 6.65 0.29
CA ASP A 24 -7.81 6.74 -0.02
C ASP A 24 -8.45 8.01 0.58
N LEU A 25 -9.71 8.29 0.17
CA LEU A 25 -10.42 9.51 0.57
C LEU A 25 -10.62 9.67 2.08
N VAL A 26 -10.69 8.57 2.82
CA VAL A 26 -10.99 8.54 4.26
C VAL A 26 -9.73 8.68 5.10
N SER A 27 -8.68 7.95 4.73
CA SER A 27 -7.41 7.90 5.47
C SER A 27 -6.45 9.03 5.11
N ALA A 28 -6.70 9.76 4.01
CA ALA A 28 -5.85 10.86 3.57
C ALA A 28 -5.83 12.03 4.56
N ASP A 29 -4.66 12.62 4.72
CA ASP A 29 -4.38 13.79 5.55
C ASP A 29 -3.76 14.94 4.73
N ILE A 30 -3.39 16.03 5.39
CA ILE A 30 -2.83 17.21 4.72
C ILE A 30 -1.53 16.94 3.95
N SER A 31 -0.76 15.93 4.32
CA SER A 31 0.50 15.55 3.67
C SER A 31 0.32 14.48 2.60
N SER A 32 -0.91 14.07 2.32
CA SER A 32 -1.23 13.02 1.36
C SER A 32 -1.87 13.57 0.09
N VAL A 33 -1.65 12.89 -1.04
CA VAL A 33 -2.50 13.00 -2.21
C VAL A 33 -3.54 11.90 -2.18
N THR A 34 -4.78 12.23 -2.54
CA THR A 34 -5.88 11.26 -2.70
C THR A 34 -6.38 11.24 -4.14
N PHE A 35 -7.37 10.40 -4.42
CA PHE A 35 -7.94 10.28 -5.76
C PHE A 35 -9.47 10.14 -5.72
N PHE A 36 -10.14 10.74 -6.70
CA PHE A 36 -11.60 10.72 -6.83
C PHE A 36 -11.99 10.47 -8.30
N HIS A 37 -12.37 9.22 -8.61
CA HIS A 37 -12.60 8.76 -9.97
C HIS A 37 -14.09 8.52 -10.31
N SER A 38 -14.97 8.53 -9.31
CA SER A 38 -16.38 8.21 -9.52
C SER A 38 -17.29 8.98 -8.57
N LYS A 39 -18.39 9.50 -9.11
CA LYS A 39 -19.44 10.18 -8.34
C LYS A 39 -20.03 9.32 -7.22
N LYS A 40 -19.94 8.00 -7.32
CA LYS A 40 -20.35 7.06 -6.27
C LYS A 40 -19.71 7.38 -4.89
N TYR A 41 -18.53 7.98 -4.89
CA TYR A 41 -17.78 8.32 -3.68
C TYR A 41 -17.89 9.78 -3.26
N GLN A 42 -18.91 10.51 -3.78
CA GLN A 42 -19.08 11.95 -3.52
C GLN A 42 -19.20 12.33 -2.04
N ASP A 43 -19.79 11.46 -1.21
CA ASP A 43 -19.96 11.76 0.21
C ASP A 43 -18.66 11.50 1.01
N LEU A 44 -17.80 10.64 0.51
CA LEU A 44 -16.47 10.42 1.07
C LEU A 44 -15.52 11.56 0.71
N VAL A 45 -15.55 12.03 -0.56
CA VAL A 45 -14.65 13.10 -0.99
C VAL A 45 -14.91 14.42 -0.27
N LYS A 46 -16.17 14.74 0.07
CA LYS A 46 -16.53 15.93 0.85
C LYS A 46 -15.87 15.95 2.24
N LYS A 47 -15.52 14.79 2.79
CA LYS A 47 -14.93 14.62 4.12
C LYS A 47 -13.42 14.45 4.10
N THR A 48 -12.80 14.36 2.93
CA THR A 48 -11.36 14.16 2.85
C THR A 48 -10.58 15.32 3.45
N ARG A 49 -9.45 14.99 4.07
CA ARG A 49 -8.51 15.96 4.66
C ARG A 49 -7.26 16.15 3.79
N ALA A 50 -7.22 15.51 2.62
CA ALA A 50 -6.10 15.63 1.68
C ALA A 50 -5.96 17.06 1.16
N SER A 51 -4.73 17.55 1.02
CA SER A 51 -4.44 18.84 0.38
C SER A 51 -4.66 18.80 -1.13
N TYR A 52 -4.45 17.64 -1.75
CA TYR A 52 -4.56 17.45 -3.19
C TYR A 52 -5.34 16.19 -3.54
N CYS A 53 -6.13 16.27 -4.62
CA CYS A 53 -6.90 15.14 -5.11
C CYS A 53 -6.76 15.00 -6.63
N ILE A 54 -6.33 13.82 -7.07
CA ILE A 54 -6.30 13.44 -8.49
C ILE A 54 -7.74 13.19 -8.93
N THR A 55 -8.20 13.94 -9.93
CA THR A 55 -9.58 13.87 -10.38
C THR A 55 -9.73 14.36 -11.83
N THR A 56 -10.93 14.25 -12.39
CA THR A 56 -11.25 14.78 -13.71
C THR A 56 -11.83 16.19 -13.61
N ASN A 57 -11.83 16.91 -14.74
CA ASN A 57 -12.46 18.23 -14.83
C ASN A 57 -13.96 18.22 -14.45
N ILE A 58 -14.65 17.11 -14.73
CA ILE A 58 -16.08 16.93 -14.39
C ILE A 58 -16.28 16.75 -12.88
N LEU A 59 -15.39 16.02 -12.23
CA LEU A 59 -15.52 15.64 -10.82
C LEU A 59 -14.95 16.66 -9.84
N LYS A 60 -14.11 17.59 -10.27
CA LYS A 60 -13.44 18.57 -9.40
C LYS A 60 -14.37 19.38 -8.52
N ASN A 61 -15.61 19.65 -8.99
CA ASN A 61 -16.59 20.47 -8.25
C ASN A 61 -17.15 19.79 -6.99
N TYR A 62 -16.90 18.52 -6.80
CA TYR A 62 -17.28 17.78 -5.59
C TYR A 62 -16.23 17.87 -4.46
N LEU A 63 -15.04 18.40 -4.77
CA LEU A 63 -13.98 18.52 -3.79
C LEU A 63 -14.28 19.59 -2.75
N PRO A 64 -13.88 19.39 -1.49
CA PRO A 64 -13.93 20.47 -0.50
C PRO A 64 -12.96 21.59 -0.87
N THR A 65 -13.28 22.82 -0.48
CA THR A 65 -12.53 24.05 -0.86
C THR A 65 -11.05 23.97 -0.49
N LYS A 66 -10.70 23.22 0.56
CA LYS A 66 -9.32 23.05 1.03
C LYS A 66 -8.52 22.01 0.22
N CYS A 67 -9.20 21.19 -0.60
CA CYS A 67 -8.56 20.14 -1.39
C CYS A 67 -8.38 20.60 -2.83
N LYS A 68 -7.16 20.83 -3.26
CA LYS A 68 -6.85 21.32 -4.60
C LYS A 68 -6.89 20.16 -5.62
N PRO A 69 -7.56 20.33 -6.77
CA PRO A 69 -7.62 19.30 -7.80
C PRO A 69 -6.30 19.20 -8.59
N ILE A 70 -5.88 17.98 -8.87
CA ILE A 70 -4.91 17.64 -9.92
C ILE A 70 -5.71 17.01 -11.05
N ILE A 71 -5.87 17.75 -12.15
CA ILE A 71 -6.74 17.35 -13.25
C ILE A 71 -6.02 16.38 -14.18
N VAL A 72 -6.63 15.24 -14.43
CA VAL A 72 -6.14 14.20 -15.34
C VAL A 72 -7.31 13.63 -16.17
N ASP A 73 -7.01 13.05 -17.32
CA ASP A 73 -8.02 12.39 -18.16
C ASP A 73 -8.47 11.06 -17.56
N ASN A 74 -7.54 10.29 -16.99
CA ASN A 74 -7.83 9.01 -16.37
C ASN A 74 -7.23 8.94 -14.96
N VAL A 75 -8.11 9.05 -13.97
CA VAL A 75 -7.72 9.05 -12.55
C VAL A 75 -7.06 7.75 -12.13
N LEU A 76 -7.55 6.61 -12.61
CA LEU A 76 -7.05 5.30 -12.18
C LEU A 76 -5.64 5.04 -12.73
N ILE A 77 -5.37 5.42 -13.98
CA ILE A 77 -4.02 5.37 -14.56
C ILE A 77 -3.08 6.30 -13.78
N ALA A 78 -3.49 7.54 -13.52
CA ALA A 78 -2.70 8.49 -12.75
C ALA A 78 -2.39 7.99 -11.34
N THR A 79 -3.39 7.39 -10.67
CA THR A 79 -3.24 6.78 -9.34
C THR A 79 -2.22 5.64 -9.38
N SER A 80 -2.30 4.75 -10.37
CA SER A 80 -1.33 3.65 -10.54
C SER A 80 0.10 4.16 -10.71
N LEU A 81 0.31 5.18 -11.56
CA LEU A 81 1.64 5.78 -11.77
C LEU A 81 2.21 6.41 -10.49
N ILE A 82 1.38 7.11 -9.72
CA ILE A 82 1.81 7.73 -8.46
C ILE A 82 2.08 6.66 -7.41
N SER A 83 1.20 5.66 -7.28
CA SER A 83 1.40 4.56 -6.33
C SER A 83 2.70 3.80 -6.62
N ALA A 84 2.98 3.48 -7.89
CA ALA A 84 4.24 2.84 -8.28
C ALA A 84 5.47 3.70 -7.93
N LYS A 85 5.32 5.01 -7.87
CA LYS A 85 6.40 5.93 -7.50
C LYS A 85 6.64 6.02 -6.00
N PHE A 86 5.58 6.00 -5.19
CA PHE A 86 5.70 5.93 -3.73
C PHE A 86 6.11 4.52 -3.25
N TYR A 87 5.66 3.50 -3.95
CA TYR A 87 5.85 2.08 -3.62
C TYR A 87 6.43 1.32 -4.81
N PRO A 88 7.69 1.57 -5.19
CA PRO A 88 8.28 1.12 -6.46
C PRO A 88 8.22 -0.39 -6.68
N ASN A 89 8.26 -1.19 -5.63
CA ASN A 89 8.24 -2.65 -5.76
C ASN A 89 6.85 -3.26 -5.52
N SER A 90 5.80 -2.44 -5.40
CA SER A 90 4.45 -2.93 -5.08
C SER A 90 3.77 -3.65 -6.24
N ILE A 91 4.18 -3.40 -7.48
CA ILE A 91 3.63 -4.02 -8.70
C ILE A 91 4.53 -5.10 -9.32
N GLU A 92 5.71 -5.32 -8.78
CA GLU A 92 6.64 -6.36 -9.24
C GLU A 92 6.34 -7.70 -8.57
N ASP A 93 6.51 -8.80 -9.31
CA ASP A 93 6.31 -10.16 -8.78
C ASP A 93 7.63 -10.80 -8.31
N GLU A 94 8.61 -9.96 -7.98
CA GLU A 94 9.89 -10.41 -7.44
C GLU A 94 9.74 -10.91 -6.01
N PHE A 95 10.58 -11.89 -5.65
CA PHE A 95 10.68 -12.36 -4.27
C PHE A 95 11.51 -11.39 -3.43
N ASP A 96 11.27 -11.38 -2.15
CA ASP A 96 12.01 -10.51 -1.22
C ASP A 96 13.41 -11.08 -0.92
N ASN A 97 14.44 -10.48 -1.51
CA ASN A 97 15.84 -10.84 -1.29
C ASN A 97 16.35 -10.50 0.12
N SER A 98 15.58 -9.77 0.92
CA SER A 98 16.00 -9.38 2.27
C SER A 98 15.71 -10.44 3.34
N VAL A 99 14.99 -11.52 2.98
CA VAL A 99 14.62 -12.55 3.93
C VAL A 99 15.84 -13.32 4.47
N ASN A 100 15.84 -13.55 5.77
CA ASN A 100 16.88 -14.29 6.49
C ASN A 100 16.25 -15.33 7.43
N ASN A 101 17.02 -16.34 7.77
CA ASN A 101 16.62 -17.29 8.80
C ASN A 101 16.43 -16.59 10.15
N ILE A 102 15.49 -17.09 10.95
CA ILE A 102 15.12 -16.54 12.25
C ILE A 102 16.31 -16.42 13.22
N GLU A 103 17.31 -17.28 13.11
CA GLU A 103 18.52 -17.25 13.94
C GLU A 103 19.33 -15.96 13.84
N LYS A 104 19.12 -15.22 12.75
CA LYS A 104 19.75 -13.92 12.49
C LYS A 104 18.87 -12.73 12.87
N THR A 105 17.74 -12.95 13.54
CA THR A 105 16.78 -11.91 13.91
C THR A 105 16.65 -11.77 15.42
N ASP A 106 16.20 -10.59 15.88
CA ASP A 106 16.01 -10.28 17.31
C ASP A 106 14.73 -10.89 17.91
N PHE A 107 13.90 -11.56 17.09
CA PHE A 107 12.61 -12.12 17.55
C PHE A 107 12.73 -13.44 18.32
N LYS A 108 13.90 -14.02 18.38
CA LYS A 108 14.17 -15.37 18.93
C LYS A 108 13.67 -15.59 20.37
N THR A 109 13.58 -14.53 21.16
CA THR A 109 13.21 -14.61 22.58
C THR A 109 11.73 -14.33 22.88
N THR A 110 11.01 -13.74 21.96
CA THR A 110 9.62 -13.24 22.19
C THR A 110 8.56 -13.95 21.36
N VAL A 111 8.97 -14.74 20.37
CA VAL A 111 8.10 -15.41 19.40
C VAL A 111 8.49 -16.89 19.27
N ASN A 112 7.51 -17.78 19.20
CA ASN A 112 7.73 -19.21 18.96
C ASN A 112 7.74 -19.48 17.46
N PHE A 113 8.86 -19.99 16.94
CA PHE A 113 9.05 -20.27 15.52
C PHE A 113 9.16 -21.75 15.22
N GLY A 114 8.54 -22.17 14.13
CA GLY A 114 8.81 -23.45 13.48
C GLY A 114 10.18 -23.46 12.79
N LYS A 115 10.47 -24.56 12.11
CA LYS A 115 11.70 -24.71 11.30
C LYS A 115 11.56 -23.96 9.96
N ASN A 116 12.69 -23.49 9.42
CA ASN A 116 12.80 -22.85 8.10
C ASN A 116 11.91 -21.59 7.95
N VAL A 117 11.72 -20.82 9.01
CA VAL A 117 11.02 -19.53 8.92
C VAL A 117 11.97 -18.48 8.39
N LEU A 118 11.52 -17.73 7.38
CA LEU A 118 12.27 -16.65 6.75
C LEU A 118 11.61 -15.31 7.05
N ILE A 119 12.42 -14.32 7.47
CA ILE A 119 11.92 -12.98 7.85
C ILE A 119 12.69 -11.90 7.09
N GLY A 120 11.95 -11.02 6.42
CA GLY A 120 12.48 -9.89 5.68
C GLY A 120 12.86 -8.69 6.54
N ASN A 121 13.49 -7.70 5.92
CA ASN A 121 13.89 -6.47 6.59
C ASN A 121 12.69 -5.66 7.11
N ASN A 122 12.89 -4.97 8.24
CA ASN A 122 11.89 -4.10 8.88
C ASN A 122 10.58 -4.81 9.28
N VAL A 123 10.58 -6.13 9.39
CA VAL A 123 9.45 -6.87 9.94
C VAL A 123 9.33 -6.55 11.43
N LYS A 124 8.09 -6.39 11.90
CA LYS A 124 7.77 -6.23 13.32
C LYS A 124 6.83 -7.35 13.74
N ILE A 125 7.16 -8.06 14.80
CA ILE A 125 6.32 -9.12 15.35
C ILE A 125 6.13 -8.86 16.84
N GLY A 126 4.87 -8.76 17.27
CA GLY A 126 4.52 -8.60 18.67
C GLY A 126 4.80 -9.84 19.49
N SER A 127 4.61 -9.71 20.78
CA SER A 127 4.88 -10.79 21.74
C SER A 127 3.84 -11.92 21.64
N ASN A 128 4.26 -13.10 22.11
CA ASN A 128 3.39 -14.26 22.28
C ASN A 128 2.76 -14.78 20.95
N CYS A 129 3.51 -14.65 19.87
CA CYS A 129 3.11 -15.15 18.55
C CYS A 129 3.68 -16.56 18.30
N LEU A 130 2.94 -17.33 17.50
CA LEU A 130 3.35 -18.63 16.98
C LEU A 130 3.47 -18.52 15.45
N ILE A 131 4.62 -18.86 14.90
CA ILE A 131 4.88 -18.87 13.46
C ILE A 131 5.22 -20.28 13.02
N GLY A 132 4.43 -20.87 12.14
CA GLY A 132 4.56 -22.24 11.67
C GLY A 132 5.79 -22.49 10.79
N HIS A 133 6.05 -23.75 10.50
CA HIS A 133 7.20 -24.18 9.69
C HIS A 133 7.13 -23.63 8.25
N ASN A 134 8.27 -23.38 7.63
CA ASN A 134 8.42 -22.94 6.23
C ASN A 134 7.64 -21.67 5.90
N THR A 135 7.34 -20.83 6.88
CA THR A 135 6.59 -19.57 6.67
C THR A 135 7.56 -18.47 6.29
N ILE A 136 7.14 -17.64 5.33
CA ILE A 136 7.90 -16.50 4.83
C ILE A 136 7.15 -15.22 5.20
N ILE A 137 7.80 -14.32 5.92
CA ILE A 137 7.29 -13.00 6.27
C ILE A 137 8.17 -11.98 5.56
N GLU A 138 7.66 -11.37 4.50
CA GLU A 138 8.44 -10.44 3.68
C GLU A 138 8.60 -9.08 4.36
N LYS A 139 9.51 -8.26 3.82
CA LYS A 139 9.89 -6.94 4.34
C LYS A 139 8.70 -6.04 4.67
N ASN A 140 8.86 -5.22 5.70
CA ASN A 140 7.90 -4.21 6.16
C ASN A 140 6.57 -4.75 6.70
N VAL A 141 6.39 -6.06 6.81
CA VAL A 141 5.20 -6.66 7.43
C VAL A 141 5.19 -6.35 8.93
N GLN A 142 4.00 -6.03 9.43
CA GLN A 142 3.78 -5.83 10.86
C GLN A 142 2.77 -6.85 11.37
N ILE A 143 3.11 -7.55 12.46
CA ILE A 143 2.25 -8.52 13.13
C ILE A 143 2.11 -8.09 14.58
N GLY A 144 0.88 -7.99 15.06
CA GLY A 144 0.55 -7.64 16.44
C GLY A 144 0.80 -8.79 17.41
N ASN A 145 0.29 -8.64 18.62
CA ASN A 145 0.49 -9.60 19.70
C ASN A 145 -0.47 -10.78 19.63
N ASN A 146 -0.06 -11.93 20.22
CA ASN A 146 -0.91 -13.12 20.35
C ASN A 146 -1.43 -13.68 19.03
N CYS A 147 -0.68 -13.56 17.95
CA CYS A 147 -1.06 -14.07 16.64
C CYS A 147 -0.58 -15.51 16.44
N LYS A 148 -1.32 -16.27 15.63
CA LYS A 148 -0.97 -17.62 15.20
C LYS A 148 -0.90 -17.66 13.69
N ILE A 149 0.28 -17.90 13.15
CA ILE A 149 0.51 -18.02 11.70
C ILE A 149 0.83 -19.47 11.40
N GLY A 150 0.07 -20.09 10.54
CA GLY A 150 0.24 -21.48 10.14
C GLY A 150 1.49 -21.75 9.34
N SER A 151 1.75 -23.01 9.07
CA SER A 151 2.90 -23.46 8.28
C SER A 151 2.71 -23.18 6.79
N ASN A 152 3.80 -23.02 6.05
CA ASN A 152 3.83 -22.72 4.61
C ASN A 152 3.06 -21.44 4.24
N ALA A 153 2.87 -20.52 5.18
CA ALA A 153 2.23 -19.24 4.90
C ALA A 153 3.23 -18.26 4.28
N ILE A 154 2.73 -17.39 3.41
CA ILE A 154 3.50 -16.27 2.86
C ILE A 154 2.76 -14.97 3.20
N ILE A 155 3.43 -14.06 3.93
CA ILE A 155 2.84 -12.79 4.33
C ILE A 155 3.67 -11.65 3.74
N ARG A 156 3.02 -10.78 2.98
CA ARG A 156 3.64 -9.61 2.35
C ARG A 156 2.71 -8.41 2.37
N ASN A 157 3.25 -7.21 2.26
CA ASN A 157 2.48 -5.95 2.10
C ASN A 157 1.31 -5.82 3.09
N SER A 158 1.45 -6.28 4.34
CA SER A 158 0.33 -6.42 5.26
C SER A 158 0.63 -5.92 6.67
N ILE A 159 -0.40 -5.42 7.31
CA ILE A 159 -0.44 -5.12 8.75
C ILE A 159 -1.46 -6.06 9.39
N ILE A 160 -0.97 -7.03 10.14
CA ILE A 160 -1.77 -7.99 10.91
C ILE A 160 -1.93 -7.42 12.32
N ARG A 161 -3.15 -7.29 12.78
CA ARG A 161 -3.44 -6.80 14.14
C ARG A 161 -3.32 -7.92 15.16
N ASP A 162 -3.58 -7.59 16.44
CA ASP A 162 -3.49 -8.53 17.55
C ASP A 162 -4.50 -9.68 17.44
N LYS A 163 -4.15 -10.85 17.96
CA LYS A 163 -5.04 -12.03 18.10
C LYS A 163 -5.57 -12.58 16.78
N VAL A 164 -4.83 -12.42 15.69
CA VAL A 164 -5.19 -12.97 14.37
C VAL A 164 -4.65 -14.39 14.23
N THR A 165 -5.47 -15.27 13.66
CA THR A 165 -5.05 -16.60 13.25
C THR A 165 -5.08 -16.71 11.73
N ILE A 166 -3.95 -17.08 11.14
CA ILE A 166 -3.80 -17.38 9.72
C ILE A 166 -3.50 -18.87 9.62
N LEU A 167 -4.26 -19.60 8.81
CA LEU A 167 -4.12 -21.03 8.66
C LEU A 167 -2.95 -21.43 7.74
N ASP A 168 -2.66 -22.72 7.72
CA ASP A 168 -1.60 -23.27 6.86
C ASP A 168 -1.85 -22.99 5.37
N ASN A 169 -0.76 -22.82 4.61
CA ASN A 169 -0.76 -22.59 3.16
C ASN A 169 -1.45 -21.29 2.71
N CYS A 170 -1.70 -20.34 3.60
CA CYS A 170 -2.29 -19.05 3.23
C CYS A 170 -1.26 -18.12 2.61
N VAL A 171 -1.68 -17.37 1.59
CA VAL A 171 -0.91 -16.27 1.01
C VAL A 171 -1.65 -14.96 1.27
N ILE A 172 -1.08 -14.11 2.11
CA ILE A 172 -1.65 -12.82 2.52
C ILE A 172 -0.90 -11.68 1.83
N GLY A 173 -1.64 -10.68 1.35
CA GLY A 173 -1.05 -9.50 0.72
C GLY A 173 -0.51 -9.72 -0.68
N LYS A 174 -0.93 -10.81 -1.35
CA LYS A 174 -0.65 -11.02 -2.77
C LYS A 174 -1.38 -9.97 -3.60
N LYS A 175 -0.74 -9.48 -4.63
CA LYS A 175 -1.32 -8.52 -5.58
C LYS A 175 -2.62 -9.04 -6.16
N GLY A 176 -3.60 -8.15 -6.29
CA GLY A 176 -4.84 -8.42 -6.99
C GLY A 176 -4.59 -8.67 -8.49
N PHE A 177 -5.48 -9.44 -9.11
CA PHE A 177 -5.50 -9.61 -10.57
C PHE A 177 -6.34 -8.48 -11.18
N GLY A 178 -5.83 -7.25 -11.13
CA GLY A 178 -6.44 -6.09 -11.73
C GLY A 178 -5.47 -5.39 -12.68
N PHE A 179 -5.96 -5.01 -13.86
CA PHE A 179 -5.19 -4.22 -14.80
C PHE A 179 -6.07 -3.22 -15.55
N PHE A 180 -5.44 -2.13 -16.01
CA PHE A 180 -6.06 -1.18 -16.90
C PHE A 180 -5.48 -1.38 -18.30
N PRO A 181 -6.30 -1.64 -19.33
CA PRO A 181 -5.83 -1.70 -20.70
C PRO A 181 -5.33 -0.31 -21.15
N LYS A 182 -4.15 -0.28 -21.71
CA LYS A 182 -3.56 0.86 -22.39
C LYS A 182 -3.18 0.41 -23.79
N LEU A 183 -3.07 1.34 -24.75
CA LEU A 183 -2.89 1.03 -26.18
C LEU A 183 -1.77 0.01 -26.48
N ASN A 184 -0.67 0.00 -25.71
CA ASN A 184 0.48 -0.85 -25.94
C ASN A 184 0.90 -1.70 -24.72
N GLU A 185 0.21 -1.58 -23.59
CA GLU A 185 0.57 -2.28 -22.35
C GLU A 185 -0.63 -2.33 -21.40
N ASN A 186 -0.63 -3.27 -20.47
CA ASN A 186 -1.59 -3.31 -19.37
C ASN A 186 -0.92 -2.79 -18.11
N LEU A 187 -1.47 -1.72 -17.52
CA LEU A 187 -1.02 -1.22 -16.23
C LEU A 187 -1.69 -2.01 -15.11
N ARG A 188 -0.89 -2.56 -14.21
CA ARG A 188 -1.43 -3.19 -12.99
C ARG A 188 -1.78 -2.16 -11.93
N TYR A 189 -2.77 -2.49 -11.12
CA TYR A 189 -3.06 -1.78 -9.88
C TYR A 189 -2.03 -2.22 -8.82
N PRO A 190 -1.41 -1.27 -8.10
CA PRO A 190 -0.58 -1.61 -6.94
C PRO A 190 -1.42 -2.10 -5.78
#